data_0963eab86f450390673c8ec9b912f6cd
#
_entry.id   0963eab86f450390673c8ec9b912f6cd
#
_cell.length_a   1.000
_cell.length_b   1.000
_cell.length_c   1.000
_cell.angle_alpha   90.00
_cell.angle_beta   90.00
_cell.angle_gamma   90.00
#
_symmetry.space_group_name_H-M   'P 1'
#
loop_
_entity.id
_entity.type
_entity.pdbx_description
1 polymer ?
#
loop_
_entity_poly.entity_id
_entity_poly.type
_entity_poly.pdbx_seq_one_letter_code
_entity_poly.pdbx_strand_id
1 'polypeptide(L)' 'MAVQISGTTVINDSRKGIFQSMNPGVYSSGSLPGSPSTGDVIYNSTAGSLQVWNGSAWI' A
#
# COMPACT_ATOMS: atom_id res chain seq x y z
N MET A 1 -10.95 -13.05 -11.80
CA MET A 1 -11.39 -13.77 -10.58
C MET A 1 -11.41 -12.82 -9.41
N ALA A 2 -12.35 -12.96 -8.51
CA ALA A 2 -12.41 -12.14 -7.29
C ALA A 2 -11.85 -12.93 -6.10
N VAL A 3 -11.18 -12.22 -5.19
CA VAL A 3 -10.76 -12.76 -3.89
C VAL A 3 -11.73 -12.26 -2.83
N GLN A 4 -12.25 -13.18 -2.04
CA GLN A 4 -13.27 -12.86 -1.04
C GLN A 4 -12.88 -13.38 0.33
N ILE A 5 -13.28 -12.63 1.37
CA ILE A 5 -13.18 -13.07 2.76
C ILE A 5 -14.58 -12.95 3.35
N SER A 6 -15.10 -14.08 3.87
CA SER A 6 -16.46 -14.16 4.42
C SER A 6 -17.53 -13.67 3.44
N GLY A 7 -17.37 -13.97 2.14
CA GLY A 7 -18.31 -13.58 1.10
C GLY A 7 -18.19 -12.14 0.62
N THR A 8 -17.29 -11.36 1.21
CA THR A 8 -17.06 -9.97 0.79
C THR A 8 -15.91 -9.91 -0.20
N THR A 9 -16.15 -9.34 -1.37
CA THR A 9 -15.14 -9.18 -2.39
C THR A 9 -14.10 -8.16 -1.92
N VAL A 10 -12.82 -8.58 -1.82
CA VAL A 10 -11.71 -7.69 -1.45
C VAL A 10 -10.80 -7.40 -2.62
N ILE A 11 -10.75 -8.27 -3.64
CA ILE A 11 -10.07 -8.00 -4.91
C ILE A 11 -11.05 -8.45 -5.99
N ASN A 12 -11.50 -7.49 -6.82
CA ASN A 12 -12.47 -7.79 -7.85
C ASN A 12 -11.83 -8.38 -9.12
N ASP A 13 -12.65 -8.76 -10.10
CA ASP A 13 -12.17 -9.38 -11.33
C ASP A 13 -11.35 -8.44 -12.19
N SER A 14 -11.37 -7.13 -11.92
CA SER A 14 -10.56 -6.13 -12.62
C SER A 14 -9.24 -5.85 -11.90
N ARG A 15 -8.84 -6.70 -10.96
CA ARG A 15 -7.60 -6.59 -10.17
C ARG A 15 -7.57 -5.36 -9.26
N LYS A 16 -8.74 -4.88 -8.88
CA LYS A 16 -8.87 -3.74 -7.99
C LYS A 16 -9.16 -4.20 -6.57
N GLY A 17 -8.32 -3.81 -5.61
CA GLY A 17 -8.57 -4.07 -4.20
C GLY A 17 -9.69 -3.20 -3.67
N ILE A 18 -10.62 -3.80 -2.93
CA ILE A 18 -11.77 -3.13 -2.35
C ILE A 18 -11.72 -3.30 -0.84
N PHE A 19 -11.37 -2.23 -0.12
CA PHE A 19 -11.18 -2.26 1.33
C PHE A 19 -11.91 -1.12 1.98
N GLN A 20 -12.46 -1.34 3.19
CA GLN A 20 -12.98 -0.23 4.01
C GLN A 20 -11.84 0.61 4.56
N SER A 21 -10.78 -0.04 4.99
CA SER A 21 -9.56 0.61 5.42
C SER A 21 -8.39 -0.31 5.10
N MET A 22 -7.19 0.24 5.09
CA MET A 22 -6.01 -0.49 4.69
C MET A 22 -4.82 -0.02 5.53
N ASN A 23 -4.00 -0.98 5.97
CA ASN A 23 -2.71 -0.68 6.58
C ASN A 23 -1.62 -1.18 5.61
N PRO A 24 -1.00 -0.29 4.83
CA PRO A 24 -0.02 -0.69 3.82
C PRO A 24 1.36 -1.00 4.39
N GLY A 25 1.51 -0.94 5.69
CA GLY A 25 2.79 -1.04 6.36
C GLY A 25 3.24 0.33 6.86
N VAL A 26 3.75 0.35 8.10
CA VAL A 26 4.16 1.58 8.77
C VAL A 26 5.68 1.60 8.84
N TYR A 27 6.28 2.65 8.31
CA TYR A 27 7.74 2.84 8.33
C TYR A 27 8.07 4.25 8.80
N SER A 28 9.19 4.41 9.50
CA SER A 28 9.74 5.73 9.79
C SER A 28 10.68 6.15 8.66
N SER A 29 10.98 7.46 8.58
CA SER A 29 11.89 7.99 7.54
C SER A 29 13.27 7.35 7.56
N GLY A 30 13.72 6.86 8.71
CA GLY A 30 15.00 6.17 8.82
C GLY A 30 14.95 4.68 8.52
N SER A 31 13.79 4.12 8.25
CA SER A 31 13.58 2.67 8.10
C SER A 31 12.73 2.35 6.88
N LEU A 32 12.78 3.16 5.84
CA LEU A 32 12.02 2.94 4.62
C LEU A 32 12.46 1.65 3.92
N PRO A 33 11.57 1.00 3.16
CA PRO A 33 11.94 -0.21 2.41
C PRO A 33 13.14 0.05 1.50
N GLY A 34 14.08 -0.92 1.48
CA GLY A 34 15.34 -0.74 0.76
C GLY A 34 15.27 -1.00 -0.73
N SER A 35 14.25 -1.70 -1.21
CA SER A 35 14.13 -2.09 -2.62
C SER A 35 12.67 -2.01 -3.05
N PRO A 36 12.07 -0.83 -3.03
CA PRO A 36 10.67 -0.69 -3.42
C PRO A 36 10.49 -0.83 -4.92
N SER A 37 9.30 -1.28 -5.32
CA SER A 37 8.87 -1.29 -6.71
C SER A 37 8.01 -0.06 -6.99
N THR A 38 8.08 0.46 -8.19
CA THR A 38 7.23 1.59 -8.60
C THR A 38 5.76 1.29 -8.31
N GLY A 39 5.10 2.17 -7.60
CA GLY A 39 3.71 2.01 -7.21
C GLY A 39 3.52 1.46 -5.80
N ASP A 40 4.58 1.05 -5.10
CA ASP A 40 4.47 0.62 -3.71
C ASP A 40 4.03 1.80 -2.83
N VAL A 41 3.15 1.50 -1.88
CA VAL A 41 2.57 2.50 -0.96
C VAL A 41 2.88 2.11 0.47
N ILE A 42 3.31 3.07 1.27
CA ILE A 42 3.55 2.89 2.70
C ILE A 42 2.92 4.03 3.49
N TYR A 43 2.79 3.84 4.80
CA TYR A 43 2.52 4.95 5.72
C TYR A 43 3.84 5.35 6.38
N ASN A 44 4.27 6.58 6.19
CA ASN A 44 5.47 7.11 6.85
C ASN A 44 5.09 7.75 8.17
N SER A 45 5.46 7.10 9.28
CA SER A 45 5.08 7.57 10.61
C SER A 45 5.81 8.85 11.03
N THR A 46 6.98 9.12 10.45
CA THR A 46 7.70 10.37 10.71
C THR A 46 7.02 11.54 10.02
N ALA A 47 6.59 11.35 8.77
CA ALA A 47 5.87 12.38 8.01
C ALA A 47 4.39 12.47 8.41
N GLY A 48 3.82 11.38 8.95
CA GLY A 48 2.41 11.31 9.32
C GLY A 48 1.49 11.20 8.10
N SER A 49 1.96 10.63 7.01
CA SER A 49 1.18 10.53 5.77
C SER A 49 1.57 9.32 4.94
N LEU A 50 0.71 8.99 3.99
CA LEU A 50 1.00 7.97 2.99
C LEU A 50 2.05 8.48 2.01
N GLN A 51 2.89 7.58 1.54
CA GLN A 51 3.84 7.86 0.48
C GLN A 51 3.82 6.76 -0.56
N VAL A 52 4.13 7.14 -1.80
CA VAL A 52 4.18 6.24 -2.95
C VAL A 52 5.57 6.29 -3.54
N TRP A 53 6.12 5.12 -3.90
CA TRP A 53 7.38 5.04 -4.63
C TRP A 53 7.11 5.28 -6.12
N ASN A 54 7.69 6.34 -6.67
CA ASN A 54 7.49 6.70 -8.08
C ASN A 54 8.55 6.12 -9.03
N GLY A 55 9.43 5.27 -8.50
CA GLY A 55 10.55 4.71 -9.24
C GLY A 55 11.89 5.37 -8.91
N SER A 56 11.87 6.55 -8.28
CA SER A 56 13.07 7.30 -7.92
C SER A 56 13.03 7.83 -6.49
N ALA A 57 11.85 8.10 -5.97
CA ALA A 57 11.70 8.67 -4.64
C ALA A 57 10.32 8.35 -4.05
N TRP A 58 10.23 8.46 -2.74
CA TRP A 58 8.95 8.43 -2.02
C TRP A 58 8.32 9.82 -2.07
N ILE A 59 7.13 9.88 -2.62
CA ILE A 59 6.41 11.15 -2.79
C ILE A 59 5.15 11.22 -1.94
#